data_97a6fd4b2c7b68b92be0290e99934151
#
_entry.id   97a6fd4b2c7b68b92be0290e99934151
#
_cell.length_a   1.000
_cell.length_b   1.000
_cell.length_c   1.000
_cell.angle_alpha   90.00
_cell.angle_beta   90.00
_cell.angle_gamma   90.00
#
_symmetry.space_group_name_H-M   'P 1'
#
loop_
_entity.id
_entity.type
_entity.pdbx_description
1 polymer ?
#
loop_
_entity_poly.entity_id
_entity_poly.type
_entity_poly.pdbx_seq_one_letter_code
_entity_poly.pdbx_strand_id
1 'polypeptide(L)'
;MEITKDDAIKARDFIWKNSKILGQASADRSYLEAFLKSKLALLMAESTETTMAGKEMYAKSHPDYIALLHGIKEAQNQEVTLKWQMDSAKITIEIYRTESANNRAIDKSM
;
A
#
# COMPACT_ATOMS: atom_id res chain seq x y z
N MET A 1 16.28 15.15 -18.12
CA MET A 1 17.08 14.22 -17.31
C MET A 1 17.17 12.87 -18.00
N GLU A 2 18.37 12.38 -18.20
CA GLU A 2 18.58 11.09 -18.88
C GLU A 2 18.56 9.96 -17.88
N ILE A 3 17.83 8.89 -18.20
CA ILE A 3 17.79 7.67 -17.41
C ILE A 3 18.89 6.72 -17.93
N THR A 4 19.81 6.36 -17.06
CA THR A 4 20.91 5.45 -17.40
C THR A 4 20.49 4.00 -17.24
N LYS A 5 21.27 3.09 -17.84
CA LYS A 5 21.10 1.64 -17.64
C LYS A 5 21.17 1.27 -16.16
N ASP A 6 22.06 1.92 -15.40
CA ASP A 6 22.20 1.70 -13.98
C ASP A 6 20.92 2.10 -13.21
N ASP A 7 20.31 3.21 -13.60
CA ASP A 7 19.02 3.64 -13.03
C ASP A 7 17.93 2.60 -13.28
N ALA A 8 17.88 2.03 -14.48
CA ALA A 8 16.89 1.01 -14.83
C ALA A 8 17.12 -0.29 -14.04
N ILE A 9 18.37 -0.68 -13.85
CA ILE A 9 18.72 -1.86 -13.05
C ILE A 9 18.33 -1.65 -11.58
N LYS A 10 18.61 -0.49 -11.02
CA LYS A 10 18.21 -0.15 -9.65
C LYS A 10 16.70 -0.17 -9.49
N ALA A 11 15.96 0.36 -10.47
CA ALA A 11 14.50 0.35 -10.46
C ALA A 11 13.96 -1.09 -10.49
N ARG A 12 14.51 -1.95 -11.33
CA ARG A 12 14.14 -3.38 -11.38
C ARG A 12 14.42 -4.06 -10.05
N ASP A 13 15.58 -3.83 -9.47
CA ASP A 13 15.97 -4.42 -8.18
C ASP A 13 15.05 -3.94 -7.06
N PHE A 14 14.65 -2.68 -7.08
CA PHE A 14 13.67 -2.15 -6.13
C PHE A 14 12.35 -2.92 -6.22
N ILE A 15 11.83 -3.12 -7.43
CA ILE A 15 10.58 -3.87 -7.65
C ILE A 15 10.73 -5.30 -7.11
N TRP A 16 11.81 -5.96 -7.45
CA TRP A 16 12.07 -7.32 -7.01
C TRP A 16 12.11 -7.44 -5.48
N LYS A 17 12.86 -6.54 -4.83
CA LYS A 17 13.04 -6.57 -3.38
C LYS A 17 11.76 -6.21 -2.61
N ASN A 18 10.91 -5.34 -3.17
CA ASN A 18 9.79 -4.76 -2.44
C ASN A 18 8.43 -5.35 -2.79
N SER A 19 8.34 -6.21 -3.82
CA SER A 19 7.05 -6.80 -4.21
C SER A 19 6.44 -7.66 -3.10
N LYS A 20 7.25 -8.45 -2.40
CA LYS A 20 6.79 -9.26 -1.27
C LYS A 20 6.34 -8.38 -0.10
N ILE A 21 7.08 -7.30 0.17
CA ILE A 21 6.75 -6.35 1.23
C ILE A 21 5.41 -5.66 0.92
N LEU A 22 5.21 -5.26 -0.33
CA LEU A 22 3.93 -4.67 -0.76
C LEU A 22 2.78 -5.65 -0.62
N GLY A 23 2.99 -6.90 -1.04
CA GLY A 23 1.98 -7.96 -0.87
C GLY A 23 1.60 -8.16 0.59
N GLN A 24 2.59 -8.18 1.48
CA GLN A 24 2.37 -8.32 2.92
C GLN A 24 1.62 -7.11 3.48
N ALA A 25 2.00 -5.90 3.10
CA ALA A 25 1.34 -4.68 3.54
C ALA A 25 -0.13 -4.64 3.11
N SER A 26 -0.42 -5.07 1.88
CA SER A 26 -1.79 -5.16 1.36
C SER A 26 -2.61 -6.19 2.12
N ALA A 27 -2.04 -7.36 2.40
CA ALA A 27 -2.68 -8.43 3.16
C ALA A 27 -2.95 -7.98 4.61
N ASP A 28 -1.99 -7.30 5.24
CA ASP A 28 -2.14 -6.81 6.61
C ASP A 28 -3.27 -5.78 6.70
N ARG A 29 -3.34 -4.84 5.76
CA ARG A 29 -4.42 -3.86 5.72
C ARG A 29 -5.78 -4.54 5.56
N SER A 30 -5.88 -5.46 4.64
CA SER A 30 -7.13 -6.20 4.38
C SER A 30 -7.58 -6.99 5.61
N TYR A 31 -6.64 -7.64 6.30
CA TYR A 31 -6.91 -8.38 7.52
C TYR A 31 -7.42 -7.45 8.63
N LEU A 32 -6.73 -6.32 8.83
CA LEU A 32 -7.12 -5.36 9.87
C LEU A 32 -8.50 -4.77 9.62
N GLU A 33 -8.84 -4.47 8.35
CA GLU A 33 -10.17 -3.97 7.98
C GLU A 33 -11.26 -5.00 8.28
N ALA A 34 -11.00 -6.27 7.98
CA ALA A 34 -11.93 -7.34 8.30
C ALA A 34 -12.06 -7.54 9.81
N PHE A 35 -10.94 -7.49 10.54
CA PHE A 35 -10.92 -7.65 11.99
C PHE A 35 -11.64 -6.49 12.69
N LEU A 36 -11.60 -5.28 12.13
CA LEU A 36 -12.32 -4.12 12.68
C LEU A 36 -13.82 -4.40 12.82
N LYS A 37 -14.41 -5.05 11.83
CA LYS A 37 -15.84 -5.42 11.86
C LYS A 37 -16.13 -6.42 12.98
N SER A 38 -15.26 -7.41 13.16
CA SER A 38 -15.38 -8.39 14.24
C SER A 38 -15.22 -7.73 15.60
N LYS A 39 -14.26 -6.83 15.74
CA LYS A 39 -14.03 -6.09 16.98
C LYS A 39 -15.21 -5.20 17.34
N LEU A 40 -15.80 -4.55 16.34
CA LEU A 40 -17.02 -3.75 16.54
C LEU A 40 -18.13 -4.60 17.14
N ALA A 41 -18.39 -5.78 16.58
CA ALA A 41 -19.42 -6.69 17.05
C ALA A 41 -19.14 -7.17 18.50
N LEU A 42 -17.88 -7.51 18.80
CA LEU A 42 -17.48 -7.96 20.13
C LEU A 42 -17.65 -6.85 21.17
N LEU A 43 -17.26 -5.63 20.84
CA LEU A 43 -17.42 -4.48 21.74
C LEU A 43 -18.89 -4.11 21.95
N MET A 44 -19.70 -4.19 20.91
CA MET A 44 -21.14 -3.98 21.05
C MET A 44 -21.77 -5.01 21.98
N ALA A 45 -21.33 -6.26 21.90
CA ALA A 45 -21.80 -7.34 22.78
C ALA A 45 -21.39 -7.13 24.23
N GLU A 46 -20.24 -6.48 24.48
CA GLU A 46 -19.79 -6.14 25.84
C GLU A 46 -20.55 -4.96 26.46
N SER A 47 -21.17 -4.15 25.64
CA SER A 47 -21.85 -2.92 26.07
C SER A 47 -23.04 -3.23 26.97
N THR A 48 -23.21 -2.42 27.99
CA THR A 48 -24.40 -2.46 28.87
C THR A 48 -25.56 -1.60 28.35
N GLU A 49 -25.34 -0.90 27.22
CA GLU A 49 -26.36 -0.11 26.57
C GLU A 49 -27.53 -0.98 26.07
N THR A 50 -28.73 -0.40 26.06
CA THR A 50 -29.93 -1.15 25.68
C THR A 50 -30.35 -0.93 24.24
N THR A 51 -29.85 0.14 23.59
CA THR A 51 -30.18 0.47 22.21
C THR A 51 -29.01 0.11 21.27
N MET A 52 -29.32 -0.15 20.02
CA MET A 52 -28.31 -0.40 19.01
C MET A 52 -27.40 0.81 18.84
N ALA A 53 -27.96 2.02 18.81
CA ALA A 53 -27.18 3.24 18.69
C ALA A 53 -26.22 3.44 19.87
N GLY A 54 -26.68 3.15 21.10
CA GLY A 54 -25.86 3.23 22.30
C GLY A 54 -24.73 2.22 22.27
N LYS A 55 -25.00 0.98 21.84
CA LYS A 55 -23.97 -0.05 21.68
C LYS A 55 -22.91 0.34 20.64
N GLU A 56 -23.33 0.93 19.52
CA GLU A 56 -22.41 1.43 18.51
C GLU A 56 -21.52 2.57 19.04
N MET A 57 -22.11 3.51 19.77
CA MET A 57 -21.34 4.60 20.38
C MET A 57 -20.31 4.09 21.37
N TYR A 58 -20.71 3.14 22.21
CA TYR A 58 -19.78 2.50 23.15
C TYR A 58 -18.60 1.86 22.41
N ALA A 59 -18.91 1.05 21.39
CA ALA A 59 -17.91 0.31 20.65
C ALA A 59 -16.93 1.23 19.89
N LYS A 60 -17.47 2.22 19.18
CA LYS A 60 -16.65 3.13 18.34
C LYS A 60 -15.82 4.12 19.15
N SER A 61 -16.20 4.39 20.39
CA SER A 61 -15.41 5.22 21.29
C SER A 61 -14.44 4.41 22.16
N HIS A 62 -14.51 3.08 22.09
CA HIS A 62 -13.64 2.22 22.87
C HIS A 62 -12.19 2.34 22.41
N PRO A 63 -11.20 2.42 23.35
CA PRO A 63 -9.79 2.55 22.99
C PRO A 63 -9.28 1.47 22.03
N ASP A 64 -9.75 0.24 22.18
CA ASP A 64 -9.35 -0.88 21.33
C ASP A 64 -9.79 -0.67 19.86
N TYR A 65 -11.01 -0.13 19.66
CA TYR A 65 -11.50 0.18 18.33
C TYR A 65 -10.68 1.30 17.70
N ILE A 66 -10.40 2.34 18.47
CA ILE A 66 -9.59 3.49 18.01
C ILE A 66 -8.16 3.03 17.67
N ALA A 67 -7.58 2.15 18.47
CA ALA A 67 -6.24 1.60 18.20
C ALA A 67 -6.22 0.84 16.88
N LEU A 68 -7.27 0.07 16.55
CA LEU A 68 -7.39 -0.61 15.27
C LEU A 68 -7.47 0.35 14.10
N LEU A 69 -8.20 1.46 14.25
CA LEU A 69 -8.28 2.49 13.21
C LEU A 69 -6.89 3.09 12.92
N HIS A 70 -6.10 3.35 13.96
CA HIS A 70 -4.73 3.82 13.79
C HIS A 70 -3.84 2.78 13.10
N GLY A 71 -3.99 1.51 13.45
CA GLY A 71 -3.27 0.43 12.79
C GLY A 71 -3.60 0.30 11.30
N ILE A 72 -4.87 0.45 10.95
CA ILE A 72 -5.32 0.45 9.55
C ILE A 72 -4.72 1.62 8.79
N LYS A 73 -4.73 2.81 9.39
CA LYS A 73 -4.13 4.01 8.79
C LYS A 73 -2.66 3.79 8.47
N GLU A 74 -1.90 3.22 9.41
CA GLU A 74 -0.48 2.94 9.21
C GLU A 74 -0.25 1.90 8.11
N ALA A 75 -1.04 0.83 8.10
CA ALA A 75 -0.96 -0.21 7.08
C ALA A 75 -1.28 0.35 5.69
N GLN A 76 -2.30 1.22 5.58
CA GLN A 76 -2.66 1.89 4.34
C GLN A 76 -1.54 2.81 3.87
N ASN A 77 -0.93 3.58 4.77
CA ASN A 77 0.17 4.47 4.43
C ASN A 77 1.35 3.71 3.85
N GLN A 78 1.73 2.59 4.47
CA GLN A 78 2.81 1.75 3.99
C GLN A 78 2.49 1.16 2.61
N GLU A 79 1.29 0.63 2.43
CA GLU A 79 0.85 0.06 1.16
C GLU A 79 0.86 1.10 0.04
N VAL A 80 0.25 2.26 0.27
CA VAL A 80 0.14 3.32 -0.74
C VAL A 80 1.52 3.87 -1.09
N THR A 81 2.38 4.10 -0.10
CA THR A 81 3.74 4.58 -0.33
C THR A 81 4.53 3.61 -1.20
N LEU A 82 4.49 2.31 -0.88
CA LEU A 82 5.17 1.29 -1.68
C LEU A 82 4.60 1.21 -3.10
N LYS A 83 3.28 1.32 -3.26
CA LYS A 83 2.66 1.33 -4.59
C LYS A 83 3.18 2.47 -5.46
N TRP A 84 3.24 3.68 -4.92
CA TRP A 84 3.75 4.84 -5.64
C TRP A 84 5.23 4.68 -6.00
N GLN A 85 6.03 4.13 -5.08
CA GLN A 85 7.45 3.86 -5.34
C GLN A 85 7.62 2.79 -6.43
N MET A 86 6.79 1.75 -6.41
CA MET A 86 6.80 0.70 -7.43
C MET A 86 6.42 1.25 -8.80
N ASP A 87 5.40 2.10 -8.85
CA ASP A 87 4.95 2.74 -10.09
C ASP A 87 6.05 3.65 -10.64
N SER A 88 6.71 4.42 -9.79
CA SER A 88 7.85 5.26 -10.15
C SER A 88 8.99 4.42 -10.75
N ALA A 89 9.30 3.28 -10.14
CA ALA A 89 10.33 2.38 -10.64
C ALA A 89 9.96 1.81 -12.02
N LYS A 90 8.69 1.44 -12.23
CA LYS A 90 8.19 0.96 -13.52
C LYS A 90 8.32 2.04 -14.61
N ILE A 91 7.99 3.28 -14.26
CA ILE A 91 8.12 4.42 -15.18
C ILE A 91 9.59 4.62 -15.58
N THR A 92 10.52 4.55 -14.63
CA THR A 92 11.95 4.64 -14.90
C THR A 92 12.39 3.60 -15.92
N ILE A 93 11.96 2.35 -15.77
CA ILE A 93 12.27 1.27 -16.71
C ILE A 93 11.68 1.57 -18.09
N GLU A 94 10.44 2.03 -18.17
CA GLU A 94 9.78 2.35 -19.45
C GLU A 94 10.47 3.50 -20.17
N ILE A 95 10.87 4.55 -19.47
CA ILE A 95 11.61 5.67 -20.06
C ILE A 95 12.94 5.18 -20.62
N TYR A 96 13.67 4.38 -19.86
CA TYR A 96 14.96 3.82 -20.33
C TYR A 96 14.77 3.00 -21.61
N ARG A 97 13.76 2.14 -21.65
CA ARG A 97 13.47 1.29 -22.83
C ARG A 97 13.15 2.14 -24.06
N THR A 98 12.34 3.17 -23.89
CA THR A 98 11.96 4.07 -24.97
C THR A 98 13.15 4.86 -25.50
N GLU A 99 13.98 5.43 -24.62
CA GLU A 99 15.19 6.16 -24.98
C GLU A 99 16.19 5.25 -25.69
N SER A 100 16.38 4.02 -25.19
CA SER A 100 17.28 3.05 -25.82
C SER A 100 16.82 2.65 -27.21
N ALA A 101 15.52 2.45 -27.41
CA ALA A 101 14.95 2.15 -28.72
C ALA A 101 15.13 3.31 -29.70
N ASN A 102 14.91 4.55 -29.24
CA ASN A 102 15.10 5.75 -30.06
C ASN A 102 16.58 5.91 -30.46
N ASN A 103 17.51 5.72 -29.53
CA ASN A 103 18.95 5.81 -29.82
C ASN A 103 19.38 4.78 -30.84
N ARG A 104 18.89 3.55 -30.74
CA ARG A 104 19.17 2.50 -31.74
C ARG A 104 18.63 2.84 -33.10
N ALA A 105 17.44 3.42 -33.17
CA ALA A 105 16.83 3.85 -34.44
C ALA A 105 17.64 4.97 -35.09
N ILE A 106 18.14 5.93 -34.31
CA ILE A 106 19.01 7.01 -34.78
C ILE A 106 20.32 6.42 -35.33
N ASP A 107 20.97 5.53 -34.60
CA ASP A 107 22.23 4.90 -35.01
C ASP A 107 22.07 4.13 -36.32
N LYS A 108 20.94 3.42 -36.51
CA LYS A 108 20.67 2.70 -37.76
C LYS A 108 20.42 3.61 -38.95
N SER A 109 19.92 4.82 -38.73
CA SER A 109 19.63 5.77 -39.79
C SER A 109 20.87 6.56 -40.23
N MET A 110 21.95 6.50 -39.47
CA MET A 110 23.22 7.15 -39.78
C MET A 110 24.14 6.24 -40.58
#